data_f999ad14eaecd7e7c603213373074e43
#
_entry.id   f999ad14eaecd7e7c603213373074e43
#
_cell.length_a   1.000
_cell.length_b   1.000
_cell.length_c   1.000
_cell.angle_alpha   90.00
_cell.angle_beta   90.00
_cell.angle_gamma   90.00
#
_symmetry.space_group_name_H-M   'P 1'
#
loop_
_entity.id
_entity.type
_entity.pdbx_description
1 polymer ?
#
loop_
_entity_poly.entity_id
_entity_poly.type
_entity_poly.pdbx_seq_one_letter_code
_entity_poly.pdbx_strand_id
1 'polypeptide(L)'
;MQAAEISGYKDNDLIDCKVMPYNKKQTVVAFVSSVGNHEYTMTTLVVMTNTGSIRSKFVDEDPSFGASGDPNKIKIDTAKYSVARNKRAFGVRVTYSLNPWDSTEDLNLFLEDGNQLKEIMKGLTVSFSNAHLCTSSQMTGTISISELPAGDFQDLILTTSQSSIEGLMNDNNGECTTPDPITNTSIRTIHFKDGAYNIYGN
;
A
#
# COMPACT_ATOMS: atom_id res chain seq x y z
N MET A 1 -18.52 -14.43 7.17
CA MET A 1 -19.18 -13.13 6.91
C MET A 1 -19.34 -13.00 5.41
N GLN A 2 -20.56 -12.78 4.90
CA GLN A 2 -20.76 -12.57 3.46
C GLN A 2 -20.47 -11.09 3.15
N ALA A 3 -19.75 -10.83 2.05
CA ALA A 3 -19.38 -9.46 1.64
C ALA A 3 -20.59 -8.52 1.46
N ALA A 4 -21.74 -9.09 1.08
CA ALA A 4 -23.00 -8.36 0.92
C ALA A 4 -23.56 -7.69 2.20
N GLU A 5 -23.04 -8.05 3.38
CA GLU A 5 -23.46 -7.44 4.65
C GLU A 5 -22.67 -6.16 4.97
N ILE A 6 -21.64 -5.85 4.18
CA ILE A 6 -20.83 -4.64 4.35
C ILE A 6 -21.50 -3.51 3.58
N SER A 7 -21.99 -2.50 4.30
CA SER A 7 -22.59 -1.31 3.66
C SER A 7 -21.62 -0.64 2.70
N GLY A 8 -22.00 -0.47 1.44
CA GLY A 8 -21.20 0.16 0.39
C GLY A 8 -20.44 -0.81 -0.52
N TYR A 9 -20.42 -2.13 -0.22
CA TYR A 9 -19.81 -3.12 -1.09
C TYR A 9 -20.67 -3.36 -2.35
N LYS A 10 -19.99 -3.51 -3.49
CA LYS A 10 -20.59 -3.90 -4.79
C LYS A 10 -19.86 -5.13 -5.35
N ASP A 11 -20.52 -5.90 -6.21
CA ASP A 11 -19.97 -7.15 -6.74
C ASP A 11 -18.66 -7.01 -7.54
N ASN A 12 -18.39 -5.82 -8.06
CA ASN A 12 -17.15 -5.52 -8.81
C ASN A 12 -16.07 -4.86 -7.96
N ASP A 13 -16.27 -4.71 -6.66
CA ASP A 13 -15.29 -4.10 -5.78
C ASP A 13 -14.08 -5.03 -5.57
N LEU A 14 -12.90 -4.45 -5.50
CA LEU A 14 -11.73 -5.16 -5.01
C LEU A 14 -11.84 -5.28 -3.50
N ILE A 15 -11.71 -6.49 -2.96
CA ILE A 15 -11.83 -6.73 -1.52
C ILE A 15 -10.75 -7.68 -1.02
N ASP A 16 -10.23 -7.39 0.17
CA ASP A 16 -9.47 -8.35 0.99
C ASP A 16 -9.97 -8.31 2.44
N CYS A 17 -9.88 -9.44 3.12
CA CYS A 17 -10.21 -9.55 4.54
C CYS A 17 -9.20 -10.44 5.25
N LYS A 18 -8.75 -10.01 6.45
CA LYS A 18 -7.75 -10.74 7.21
C LYS A 18 -7.97 -10.64 8.70
N VAL A 19 -7.98 -11.79 9.38
CA VAL A 19 -7.98 -11.84 10.84
C VAL A 19 -6.66 -11.26 11.36
N MET A 20 -6.73 -10.38 12.34
CA MET A 20 -5.55 -9.77 12.94
C MET A 20 -4.72 -10.81 13.70
N PRO A 21 -3.43 -11.01 13.37
CA PRO A 21 -2.61 -12.05 14.00
C PRO A 21 -2.37 -11.81 15.48
N TYR A 22 -2.44 -10.56 15.92
CA TYR A 22 -2.25 -10.16 17.33
C TYR A 22 -3.56 -9.94 18.10
N ASN A 23 -4.69 -9.96 17.41
CA ASN A 23 -6.03 -9.89 18.02
C ASN A 23 -7.04 -10.68 17.19
N LYS A 24 -7.11 -11.99 17.43
CA LYS A 24 -7.99 -12.91 16.70
C LYS A 24 -9.50 -12.60 16.83
N LYS A 25 -9.86 -11.66 17.73
CA LYS A 25 -11.26 -11.19 17.86
C LYS A 25 -11.59 -10.09 16.85
N GLN A 26 -10.61 -9.65 16.06
CA GLN A 26 -10.77 -8.60 15.06
C GLN A 26 -10.37 -9.11 13.68
N THR A 27 -11.14 -8.70 12.68
CA THR A 27 -10.87 -8.88 11.26
C THR A 27 -10.77 -7.50 10.63
N VAL A 28 -9.72 -7.24 9.87
CA VAL A 28 -9.67 -6.09 8.96
C VAL A 28 -10.37 -6.49 7.67
N VAL A 29 -11.14 -5.58 7.13
CA VAL A 29 -11.73 -5.67 5.80
C VAL A 29 -11.39 -4.38 5.07
N ALA A 30 -10.84 -4.49 3.88
CA ALA A 30 -10.56 -3.35 3.02
C ALA A 30 -11.13 -3.60 1.62
N PHE A 31 -11.75 -2.60 1.03
CA PHE A 31 -12.25 -2.68 -0.33
C PHE A 31 -12.13 -1.35 -1.06
N VAL A 32 -12.02 -1.44 -2.38
CA VAL A 32 -12.00 -0.30 -3.31
C VAL A 32 -13.21 -0.43 -4.22
N SER A 33 -14.03 0.59 -4.24
CA SER A 33 -15.23 0.68 -5.07
C SER A 33 -15.06 1.76 -6.13
N SER A 34 -15.42 1.45 -7.37
CA SER A 34 -15.53 2.47 -8.42
C SER A 34 -16.81 3.30 -8.20
N VAL A 35 -16.66 4.61 -8.25
CA VAL A 35 -17.77 5.57 -8.21
C VAL A 35 -18.07 6.17 -9.60
N GLY A 36 -17.30 5.79 -10.61
CA GLY A 36 -17.44 6.18 -12.02
C GLY A 36 -16.27 7.03 -12.52
N ASN A 37 -16.09 7.11 -13.84
CA ASN A 37 -15.07 7.94 -14.51
C ASN A 37 -13.64 7.82 -13.96
N HIS A 38 -13.18 6.59 -13.66
CA HIS A 38 -11.88 6.35 -12.99
C HIS A 38 -11.75 6.98 -11.61
N GLU A 39 -12.87 7.30 -10.98
CA GLU A 39 -12.93 7.71 -9.58
C GLU A 39 -13.20 6.50 -8.68
N TYR A 40 -12.57 6.47 -7.53
CA TYR A 40 -12.62 5.35 -6.59
C TYR A 40 -12.83 5.85 -5.17
N THR A 41 -13.36 4.97 -4.35
CA THR A 41 -13.42 5.14 -2.88
C THR A 41 -12.75 3.95 -2.23
N MET A 42 -11.86 4.18 -1.28
CA MET A 42 -11.29 3.12 -0.46
C MET A 42 -11.94 3.12 0.92
N THR A 43 -12.45 1.97 1.34
CA THR A 43 -12.99 1.78 2.68
C THR A 43 -12.20 0.72 3.43
N THR A 44 -11.79 1.06 4.65
CA THR A 44 -11.13 0.13 5.56
C THR A 44 -11.93 0.02 6.85
N LEU A 45 -12.20 -1.21 7.27
CA LEU A 45 -13.01 -1.52 8.46
C LEU A 45 -12.23 -2.41 9.41
N VAL A 46 -12.43 -2.21 10.71
CA VAL A 46 -12.12 -3.22 11.73
C VAL A 46 -13.43 -3.77 12.26
N VAL A 47 -13.60 -5.08 12.15
CA VAL A 47 -14.83 -5.79 12.43
C VAL A 47 -14.57 -6.79 13.56
N MET A 48 -15.51 -6.91 14.49
CA MET A 48 -15.46 -7.97 15.51
C MET A 48 -15.77 -9.33 14.89
N THR A 49 -14.79 -10.25 14.93
CA THR A 49 -14.85 -11.54 14.22
C THR A 49 -16.06 -12.40 14.63
N ASN A 50 -16.46 -12.35 15.91
CA ASN A 50 -17.53 -13.18 16.45
C ASN A 50 -18.95 -12.63 16.20
N THR A 51 -19.10 -11.32 16.02
CA THR A 51 -20.42 -10.67 15.88
C THR A 51 -20.63 -10.05 14.51
N GLY A 52 -19.55 -9.83 13.73
CA GLY A 52 -19.62 -9.07 12.48
C GLY A 52 -19.81 -7.57 12.69
N SER A 53 -19.90 -7.09 13.94
CA SER A 53 -20.11 -5.65 14.19
C SER A 53 -18.88 -4.82 13.82
N ILE A 54 -19.11 -3.69 13.15
CA ILE A 54 -18.05 -2.74 12.81
C ILE A 54 -17.62 -2.04 14.10
N ARG A 55 -16.32 -2.10 14.39
CA ARG A 55 -15.70 -1.41 15.53
C ARG A 55 -15.17 -0.03 15.14
N SER A 56 -14.48 0.05 14.02
CA SER A 56 -13.96 1.31 13.49
C SER A 56 -13.97 1.28 11.96
N LYS A 57 -14.07 2.46 11.35
CA LYS A 57 -14.16 2.63 9.90
C LYS A 57 -13.35 3.84 9.47
N PHE A 58 -12.71 3.74 8.32
CA PHE A 58 -12.11 4.83 7.57
C PHE A 58 -12.61 4.77 6.13
N VAL A 59 -12.96 5.91 5.55
CA VAL A 59 -13.34 6.07 4.15
C VAL A 59 -12.47 7.17 3.56
N ASP A 60 -11.77 6.84 2.50
CA ASP A 60 -11.06 7.79 1.65
C ASP A 60 -11.89 7.97 0.36
N GLU A 61 -12.47 9.16 0.22
CA GLU A 61 -13.33 9.50 -0.93
C GLU A 61 -12.50 9.97 -2.14
N ASP A 62 -11.23 10.27 -1.92
CA ASP A 62 -10.25 10.62 -2.96
C ASP A 62 -8.95 9.85 -2.68
N PRO A 63 -8.97 8.52 -2.78
CA PRO A 63 -7.76 7.75 -2.68
C PRO A 63 -6.88 8.13 -3.86
N SER A 64 -5.82 8.89 -3.60
CA SER A 64 -4.83 9.20 -4.62
C SER A 64 -4.09 7.91 -5.01
N PHE A 65 -4.73 7.09 -5.82
CA PHE A 65 -4.05 6.02 -6.55
C PHE A 65 -3.13 6.58 -7.63
N GLY A 66 -2.71 7.84 -7.42
CA GLY A 66 -1.81 8.58 -8.27
C GLY A 66 -2.39 8.80 -9.69
N ALA A 67 -1.70 9.58 -10.48
CA ALA A 67 -1.93 9.67 -11.93
C ALA A 67 -1.59 8.34 -12.66
N SER A 68 -1.60 7.22 -11.96
CA SER A 68 -0.89 5.99 -12.32
C SER A 68 -1.82 4.82 -12.67
N GLY A 69 -3.13 5.03 -12.79
CA GLY A 69 -4.04 4.04 -13.34
C GLY A 69 -5.08 3.48 -12.39
N ASP A 70 -5.86 2.55 -12.90
CA ASP A 70 -6.95 1.92 -12.17
C ASP A 70 -6.44 0.88 -11.16
N PRO A 71 -6.99 0.84 -9.94
CA PRO A 71 -6.67 -0.19 -8.98
C PRO A 71 -7.13 -1.56 -9.50
N ASN A 72 -6.25 -2.55 -9.39
CA ASN A 72 -6.52 -3.91 -9.87
C ASN A 72 -6.36 -4.98 -8.77
N LYS A 73 -5.80 -4.61 -7.62
CA LYS A 73 -5.65 -5.52 -6.49
C LYS A 73 -5.57 -4.75 -5.18
N ILE A 74 -6.19 -5.31 -4.14
CA ILE A 74 -6.05 -4.86 -2.75
C ILE A 74 -5.56 -6.01 -1.88
N LYS A 75 -4.73 -5.70 -0.87
CA LYS A 75 -4.20 -6.70 0.06
C LYS A 75 -3.96 -6.09 1.44
N ILE A 76 -4.45 -6.75 2.48
CA ILE A 76 -4.19 -6.36 3.85
C ILE A 76 -2.80 -6.87 4.28
N ASP A 77 -1.96 -5.95 4.73
CA ASP A 77 -0.63 -6.21 5.27
C ASP A 77 -0.68 -6.16 6.80
N THR A 78 -0.51 -7.32 7.42
CA THR A 78 -0.50 -7.48 8.88
C THR A 78 0.91 -7.65 9.45
N ALA A 79 1.92 -7.13 8.76
CA ALA A 79 3.28 -7.09 9.30
C ALA A 79 3.31 -6.37 10.67
N LYS A 80 4.39 -6.59 11.43
CA LYS A 80 4.48 -6.06 12.80
C LYS A 80 4.87 -4.58 12.79
N TYR A 81 3.95 -3.70 12.40
CA TYR A 81 4.14 -2.25 12.48
C TYR A 81 3.89 -1.73 13.90
N SER A 82 4.83 -1.96 14.82
CA SER A 82 4.76 -1.42 16.21
C SER A 82 5.18 0.04 16.23
N VAL A 83 4.30 0.93 15.82
CA VAL A 83 4.58 2.35 15.56
C VAL A 83 4.74 3.20 16.82
N ALA A 84 4.27 2.73 17.98
CA ALA A 84 4.47 3.35 19.29
C ALA A 84 4.33 2.32 20.39
N ARG A 85 4.63 2.71 21.63
CA ARG A 85 4.42 1.84 22.80
C ARG A 85 2.95 1.41 22.87
N ASN A 86 2.72 0.10 22.79
CA ASN A 86 1.37 -0.50 22.78
C ASN A 86 0.45 -0.07 21.62
N LYS A 87 1.00 0.55 20.57
CA LYS A 87 0.26 0.90 19.36
C LYS A 87 0.82 0.14 18.17
N ARG A 88 -0.04 -0.61 17.51
CA ARG A 88 0.30 -1.39 16.33
C ARG A 88 -0.60 -1.00 15.16
N ALA A 89 0.01 -0.58 14.09
CA ALA A 89 -0.65 -0.33 12.82
C ALA A 89 -0.78 -1.62 12.00
N PHE A 90 -1.64 -1.58 11.00
CA PHE A 90 -1.70 -2.53 9.89
C PHE A 90 -1.68 -1.77 8.57
N GLY A 91 -1.32 -2.46 7.50
CA GLY A 91 -1.25 -1.87 6.17
C GLY A 91 -2.42 -2.31 5.28
N VAL A 92 -2.72 -1.47 4.31
CA VAL A 92 -3.51 -1.82 3.13
C VAL A 92 -2.67 -1.48 1.92
N ARG A 93 -2.39 -2.49 1.09
CA ARG A 93 -1.65 -2.35 -0.16
C ARG A 93 -2.62 -2.32 -1.31
N VAL A 94 -2.47 -1.36 -2.19
CA VAL A 94 -3.25 -1.25 -3.42
C VAL A 94 -2.29 -1.30 -4.59
N THR A 95 -2.55 -2.23 -5.51
CA THR A 95 -1.82 -2.33 -6.78
C THR A 95 -2.67 -1.72 -7.87
N TYR A 96 -2.06 -0.93 -8.74
CA TYR A 96 -2.69 -0.31 -9.88
C TYR A 96 -1.76 -0.28 -11.10
N SER A 97 -2.35 -0.13 -12.28
CA SER A 97 -1.61 -0.16 -13.55
C SER A 97 -2.25 0.79 -14.56
N LEU A 98 -1.43 1.58 -15.26
CA LEU A 98 -1.87 2.37 -16.41
C LEU A 98 -2.02 1.51 -17.67
N ASN A 99 -1.23 0.46 -17.78
CA ASN A 99 -1.18 -0.44 -18.92
C ASN A 99 -0.66 -1.82 -18.47
N PRO A 100 -0.71 -2.86 -19.33
CA PRO A 100 -0.28 -4.21 -18.96
C PRO A 100 1.20 -4.35 -18.56
N TRP A 101 2.03 -3.37 -18.88
CA TRP A 101 3.47 -3.41 -18.68
C TRP A 101 3.93 -2.67 -17.42
N ASP A 102 3.06 -1.82 -16.86
CA ASP A 102 3.37 -0.98 -15.71
C ASP A 102 2.51 -1.40 -14.52
N SER A 103 3.14 -1.54 -13.38
CA SER A 103 2.46 -1.87 -12.13
C SER A 103 3.10 -1.11 -10.98
N THR A 104 2.28 -0.54 -10.13
CA THR A 104 2.70 0.14 -8.89
C THR A 104 1.91 -0.41 -7.71
N GLU A 105 2.56 -0.61 -6.58
CA GLU A 105 1.92 -0.97 -5.31
C GLU A 105 2.22 0.09 -4.27
N ASP A 106 1.17 0.70 -3.75
CA ASP A 106 1.23 1.66 -2.64
C ASP A 106 0.75 1.02 -1.34
N LEU A 107 1.39 1.41 -0.26
CA LEU A 107 1.05 1.02 1.11
C LEU A 107 0.47 2.21 1.87
N ASN A 108 -0.70 2.01 2.44
CA ASN A 108 -1.32 2.90 3.42
C ASN A 108 -1.26 2.23 4.80
N LEU A 109 -0.93 2.97 5.86
CA LEU A 109 -0.93 2.45 7.23
C LEU A 109 -2.08 3.03 8.04
N PHE A 110 -2.74 2.16 8.76
CA PHE A 110 -3.89 2.48 9.62
C PHE A 110 -3.61 2.12 11.07
N LEU A 111 -4.03 3.00 11.97
CA LEU A 111 -3.96 2.82 13.41
C LEU A 111 -5.37 2.91 14.00
N GLU A 112 -5.75 1.90 14.77
CA GLU A 112 -6.97 1.95 15.59
C GLU A 112 -6.70 2.75 16.86
N ASP A 113 -7.48 3.82 17.07
CA ASP A 113 -7.41 4.69 18.25
C ASP A 113 -8.81 4.79 18.88
N GLY A 114 -9.06 3.97 19.88
CA GLY A 114 -10.39 3.78 20.44
C GLY A 114 -11.37 3.18 19.44
N ASN A 115 -12.40 3.94 19.06
CA ASN A 115 -13.40 3.54 18.05
C ASN A 115 -13.17 4.21 16.69
N GLN A 116 -12.04 4.90 16.54
CA GLN A 116 -11.66 5.54 15.28
C GLN A 116 -10.56 4.74 14.59
N LEU A 117 -10.62 4.67 13.28
CA LEU A 117 -9.55 4.21 12.44
C LEU A 117 -8.92 5.41 11.76
N LYS A 118 -7.63 5.64 12.02
CA LYS A 118 -6.87 6.76 11.48
C LYS A 118 -5.88 6.25 10.45
N GLU A 119 -5.85 6.88 9.28
CA GLU A 119 -4.77 6.71 8.34
C GLU A 119 -3.57 7.52 8.84
N ILE A 120 -2.47 6.84 9.13
CA ILE A 120 -1.24 7.45 9.64
C ILE A 120 -0.12 7.49 8.59
N MET A 121 -0.32 6.89 7.44
CA MET A 121 0.53 7.01 6.26
C MET A 121 -0.31 6.74 5.01
N LYS A 122 -0.22 7.61 4.00
CA LYS A 122 -0.96 7.50 2.75
C LYS A 122 -0.03 7.39 1.56
N GLY A 123 -0.25 6.37 0.70
CA GLY A 123 0.32 6.29 -0.64
C GLY A 123 1.83 6.12 -0.71
N LEU A 124 2.45 5.39 0.23
CA LEU A 124 3.88 5.08 0.11
C LEU A 124 4.09 3.99 -0.95
N THR A 125 4.72 4.36 -2.06
CA THR A 125 5.10 3.37 -3.09
C THR A 125 6.13 2.39 -2.54
N VAL A 126 5.78 1.12 -2.51
CA VAL A 126 6.61 0.02 -2.01
C VAL A 126 7.00 -0.98 -3.10
N SER A 127 6.39 -0.89 -4.28
CA SER A 127 6.82 -1.64 -5.45
C SER A 127 6.41 -0.90 -6.70
N PHE A 128 7.24 -0.92 -7.71
CA PHE A 128 6.84 -0.62 -9.07
C PHE A 128 7.59 -1.51 -10.07
N SER A 129 7.00 -1.73 -11.22
CA SER A 129 7.64 -2.32 -12.38
C SER A 129 7.13 -1.64 -13.64
N ASN A 130 8.04 -1.41 -14.58
CA ASN A 130 7.70 -1.02 -15.94
C ASN A 130 8.58 -1.77 -16.95
N ALA A 131 8.05 -1.98 -18.14
CA ALA A 131 8.80 -2.61 -19.22
C ALA A 131 8.35 -2.01 -20.55
N HIS A 132 9.28 -1.40 -21.26
CA HIS A 132 9.05 -0.80 -22.58
C HIS A 132 10.12 -1.26 -23.57
N LEU A 133 9.69 -1.98 -24.61
CA LEU A 133 10.61 -2.49 -25.65
C LEU A 133 11.89 -3.13 -25.04
N CYS A 134 13.01 -2.42 -25.12
CA CYS A 134 14.31 -2.91 -24.67
C CYS A 134 14.73 -2.41 -23.29
N THR A 135 13.86 -1.66 -22.59
CA THR A 135 14.12 -1.10 -21.27
C THR A 135 13.19 -1.68 -20.23
N SER A 136 13.67 -1.89 -19.02
CA SER A 136 12.81 -2.23 -17.88
C SER A 136 13.35 -1.63 -16.59
N SER A 137 12.46 -1.33 -15.68
CA SER A 137 12.82 -0.90 -14.32
C SER A 137 11.87 -1.53 -13.32
N GLN A 138 12.40 -1.97 -12.21
CA GLN A 138 11.63 -2.47 -11.09
C GLN A 138 12.20 -1.97 -9.76
N MET A 139 11.32 -1.73 -8.80
CA MET A 139 11.69 -1.36 -7.43
C MET A 139 10.89 -2.20 -6.45
N THR A 140 11.54 -2.63 -5.40
CA THR A 140 10.89 -3.23 -4.22
C THR A 140 11.33 -2.52 -2.96
N GLY A 141 10.37 -2.21 -2.09
CA GLY A 141 10.58 -1.55 -0.81
C GLY A 141 10.19 -2.42 0.37
N THR A 142 10.99 -2.37 1.40
CA THR A 142 10.73 -3.00 2.70
C THR A 142 10.69 -1.95 3.79
N ILE A 143 9.67 -2.02 4.65
CA ILE A 143 9.54 -1.11 5.79
C ILE A 143 9.95 -1.86 7.06
N SER A 144 10.82 -1.23 7.83
CA SER A 144 11.13 -1.59 9.21
C SER A 144 10.84 -0.43 10.15
N ILE A 145 10.69 -0.75 11.44
CA ILE A 145 10.48 0.26 12.49
C ILE A 145 11.85 0.63 13.06
N SER A 146 12.11 1.93 13.23
CA SER A 146 13.32 2.39 13.90
C SER A 146 13.38 1.91 15.36
N GLU A 147 14.55 1.48 15.82
CA GLU A 147 14.76 1.13 17.22
C GLU A 147 14.86 2.36 18.13
N LEU A 148 15.17 3.51 17.56
CA LEU A 148 15.32 4.77 18.28
C LEU A 148 13.98 5.53 18.28
N PRO A 149 13.39 5.79 19.46
CA PRO A 149 12.16 6.55 19.52
C PRO A 149 12.42 8.01 19.16
N ALA A 150 11.73 8.54 18.16
CA ALA A 150 11.65 9.95 17.86
C ALA A 150 10.37 10.54 18.48
N GLY A 151 10.28 10.60 19.82
CA GLY A 151 9.06 11.03 20.53
C GLY A 151 8.13 9.87 20.86
N ASP A 152 6.80 10.11 20.80
CA ASP A 152 5.79 9.10 21.14
C ASP A 152 5.62 8.02 20.08
N PHE A 153 5.96 8.31 18.83
CA PHE A 153 5.95 7.40 17.69
C PHE A 153 7.35 7.11 17.19
N GLN A 154 7.56 5.91 16.70
CA GLN A 154 8.81 5.48 16.09
C GLN A 154 8.82 5.86 14.61
N ASP A 155 9.99 6.21 14.10
CA ASP A 155 10.19 6.45 12.67
C ASP A 155 10.11 5.13 11.89
N LEU A 156 9.74 5.24 10.61
CA LEU A 156 9.81 4.12 9.67
C LEU A 156 11.11 4.25 8.87
N ILE A 157 11.72 3.10 8.59
CA ILE A 157 12.87 2.99 7.70
C ILE A 157 12.41 2.26 6.45
N LEU A 158 12.41 2.96 5.32
CA LEU A 158 12.17 2.39 4.00
C LEU A 158 13.52 2.03 3.37
N THR A 159 13.72 0.75 3.11
CA THR A 159 14.84 0.25 2.29
C THR A 159 14.29 -0.12 0.92
N THR A 160 14.79 0.49 -0.15
CA THR A 160 14.41 0.16 -1.53
C THR A 160 15.56 -0.49 -2.26
N SER A 161 15.25 -1.49 -3.08
CA SER A 161 16.14 -2.06 -4.09
C SER A 161 15.52 -1.78 -5.45
N GLN A 162 16.26 -1.08 -6.29
CA GLN A 162 15.85 -0.76 -7.66
C GLN A 162 16.80 -1.42 -8.64
N SER A 163 16.24 -2.06 -9.67
CA SER A 163 16.97 -2.67 -10.77
C SER A 163 16.48 -2.09 -12.10
N SER A 164 17.38 -1.75 -13.00
CA SER A 164 17.05 -1.25 -14.33
C SER A 164 17.90 -1.90 -15.40
N ILE A 165 17.30 -2.08 -16.58
CA ILE A 165 17.95 -2.53 -17.82
C ILE A 165 17.70 -1.44 -18.84
N GLU A 166 18.78 -0.92 -19.44
CA GLU A 166 18.74 0.06 -20.52
C GLU A 166 19.33 -0.59 -21.79
N GLY A 167 18.53 -1.44 -22.44
CA GLY A 167 18.90 -2.06 -23.70
C GLY A 167 18.69 -1.12 -24.89
N LEU A 168 19.41 -1.40 -25.97
CA LEU A 168 19.25 -0.70 -27.25
C LEU A 168 18.55 -1.62 -28.24
N MET A 169 17.62 -1.07 -29.01
CA MET A 169 17.00 -1.79 -30.12
C MET A 169 17.90 -1.69 -31.35
N ASN A 170 18.14 -2.84 -31.97
CA ASN A 170 18.84 -2.91 -33.25
C ASN A 170 17.87 -2.52 -34.38
N ASP A 171 18.14 -1.40 -35.05
CA ASP A 171 17.29 -0.85 -36.09
C ASP A 171 17.13 -1.79 -37.32
N ASN A 172 18.03 -2.75 -37.51
CA ASN A 172 17.99 -3.65 -38.67
C ASN A 172 17.10 -4.89 -38.48
N ASN A 173 16.98 -5.40 -37.24
CA ASN A 173 16.24 -6.64 -36.96
C ASN A 173 15.23 -6.53 -35.82
N GLY A 174 15.15 -5.38 -35.14
CA GLY A 174 14.25 -5.15 -34.04
C GLY A 174 14.61 -5.91 -32.74
N GLU A 175 15.77 -6.56 -32.68
CA GLU A 175 16.23 -7.27 -31.48
C GLU A 175 16.80 -6.31 -30.45
N CYS A 176 16.51 -6.59 -29.16
CA CYS A 176 17.08 -5.84 -28.07
C CYS A 176 18.44 -6.38 -27.64
N THR A 177 19.43 -5.50 -27.47
CA THR A 177 20.59 -5.82 -26.64
C THR A 177 20.19 -5.68 -25.18
N THR A 178 20.38 -6.72 -24.38
CA THR A 178 20.05 -6.71 -22.95
C THR A 178 21.34 -6.74 -22.13
N PRO A 179 21.85 -5.57 -21.70
CA PRO A 179 22.97 -5.52 -20.78
C PRO A 179 22.58 -6.08 -19.41
N ASP A 180 23.59 -6.36 -18.58
CA ASP A 180 23.33 -6.73 -17.20
C ASP A 180 22.56 -5.63 -16.46
N PRO A 181 21.60 -5.99 -15.58
CA PRO A 181 20.82 -5.02 -14.84
C PRO A 181 21.69 -4.21 -13.86
N ILE A 182 21.46 -2.92 -13.82
CA ILE A 182 22.05 -2.02 -12.81
C ILE A 182 21.16 -2.06 -11.58
N THR A 183 21.70 -2.47 -10.43
CA THR A 183 20.97 -2.53 -9.17
C THR A 183 21.50 -1.49 -8.17
N ASN A 184 20.58 -0.72 -7.59
CA ASN A 184 20.84 0.28 -6.57
C ASN A 184 19.99 0.01 -5.34
N THR A 185 20.56 0.26 -4.16
CA THR A 185 19.83 0.19 -2.89
C THR A 185 19.85 1.56 -2.23
N SER A 186 18.71 2.00 -1.70
CA SER A 186 18.63 3.22 -0.91
C SER A 186 17.88 2.96 0.41
N ILE A 187 18.21 3.80 1.41
CA ILE A 187 17.57 3.77 2.73
C ILE A 187 17.08 5.18 3.03
N ARG A 188 15.81 5.29 3.42
CA ARG A 188 15.20 6.56 3.79
C ARG A 188 14.45 6.42 5.12
N THR A 189 14.65 7.39 6.02
CA THR A 189 13.84 7.51 7.23
C THR A 189 12.59 8.34 6.94
N ILE A 190 11.45 7.87 7.40
CA ILE A 190 10.15 8.53 7.29
C ILE A 190 9.71 8.88 8.71
N HIS A 191 9.68 10.19 9.00
CA HIS A 191 9.40 10.71 10.33
C HIS A 191 7.89 10.82 10.57
N PHE A 192 7.48 10.49 11.80
CA PHE A 192 6.12 10.77 12.26
C PHE A 192 6.02 12.23 12.72
N LYS A 193 5.15 13.00 12.10
CA LYS A 193 4.94 14.42 12.41
C LYS A 193 3.47 14.80 12.20
N ASP A 194 2.92 15.64 13.06
CA ASP A 194 1.57 16.18 12.94
C ASP A 194 0.46 15.12 12.78
N GLY A 195 0.67 13.94 13.39
CA GLY A 195 -0.31 12.86 13.41
C GLY A 195 -0.18 11.84 12.27
N ALA A 196 0.79 11.98 11.37
CA ALA A 196 1.03 11.08 10.24
C ALA A 196 2.52 10.93 9.90
N TYR A 197 2.84 9.93 9.10
CA TYR A 197 4.16 9.77 8.49
C TYR A 197 4.26 10.60 7.21
N ASN A 198 5.25 11.50 7.17
CA ASN A 198 5.50 12.34 6.00
C ASN A 198 6.35 11.59 4.96
N ILE A 199 5.72 11.06 3.93
CA ILE A 199 6.39 10.29 2.88
C ILE A 199 7.11 11.16 1.83
N TYR A 200 6.82 12.46 1.77
CA TYR A 200 7.41 13.34 0.76
C TYR A 200 8.67 14.08 1.25
N GLY A 201 9.01 13.94 2.55
CA GLY A 201 10.20 14.53 3.15
C GLY A 201 10.30 16.06 2.99
N ASN A 202 10.71 16.77 4.03
CA ASN A 202 11.33 18.10 3.88
C ASN A 202 12.83 17.93 3.92
#